data_71039dd602a966093ee9ba280a3b8eb3
#
_entry.id   71039dd602a966093ee9ba280a3b8eb3
#
_cell.length_a   1.000
_cell.length_b   1.000
_cell.length_c   1.000
_cell.angle_alpha   90.00
_cell.angle_beta   90.00
_cell.angle_gamma   90.00
#
_symmetry.space_group_name_H-M   'P 1'
#
loop_
_entity.id
_entity.type
_entity.pdbx_description
1 polymer ?
#
loop_
_entity_poly.entity_id
_entity_poly.type
_entity_poly.pdbx_seq_one_letter_code
_entity_poly.pdbx_strand_id
1 'polypeptide(L)'
;LSDVFAPFGKIYSMDVYRGLLGIERLIGSKHSSLNRELEWQRLLLRDELRPEFHVFTGNDLAIDMVMYGSDYLLGLSTFAPDVFARRDAAWAAGDPAFYELNDWLQYLGFLTFRPPVPAYKHSAAMFLKLRGQIECDHTHPQSPGRPESDRDILRHIVEQLPAA
;
A
#
# COMPACT_ATOMS: atom_id res chain seq x y z
N LEU A 1 3.88 -13.96 -15.67
CA LEU A 1 3.01 -12.88 -15.20
C LEU A 1 3.83 -11.60 -15.21
N SER A 2 3.30 -10.54 -15.82
CA SER A 2 3.96 -9.23 -15.81
C SER A 2 3.81 -8.62 -14.40
N ASP A 3 4.93 -8.26 -13.78
CA ASP A 3 4.95 -7.54 -12.49
C ASP A 3 4.47 -6.10 -12.62
N VAL A 4 4.20 -5.66 -13.83
CA VAL A 4 3.80 -4.29 -14.17
C VAL A 4 2.51 -4.31 -14.95
N PHE A 5 1.53 -3.56 -14.51
CA PHE A 5 0.31 -3.34 -15.28
C PHE A 5 0.61 -2.41 -16.46
N ALA A 6 0.63 -2.95 -17.68
CA ALA A 6 0.69 -2.12 -18.88
C ALA A 6 -0.60 -1.27 -18.97
N PRO A 7 -0.52 0.03 -19.32
CA PRO A 7 0.65 0.78 -19.79
C PRO A 7 1.44 1.50 -18.67
N PHE A 8 1.23 1.15 -17.42
CA PHE A 8 1.77 1.88 -16.27
C PHE A 8 3.18 1.43 -15.92
N GLY A 9 4.13 2.33 -16.03
CA GLY A 9 5.47 2.18 -15.49
C GLY A 9 6.36 1.18 -16.24
N LYS A 10 7.59 1.11 -15.80
CA LYS A 10 8.61 0.14 -16.21
C LYS A 10 9.41 -0.27 -14.98
N ILE A 11 9.84 -1.53 -14.95
CA ILE A 11 10.81 -1.99 -13.97
C ILE A 11 12.20 -1.55 -14.45
N TYR A 12 12.84 -0.66 -13.71
CA TYR A 12 14.23 -0.28 -13.95
C TYR A 12 15.16 -1.41 -13.51
N SER A 13 16.21 -1.67 -14.32
CA SER A 13 17.29 -2.56 -13.88
C SER A 13 18.01 -1.97 -12.65
N MET A 14 18.72 -2.82 -11.92
CA MET A 14 19.49 -2.36 -10.74
C MET A 14 20.60 -1.38 -11.14
N ASP A 15 21.18 -1.50 -12.35
CA ASP A 15 22.17 -0.54 -12.85
C ASP A 15 21.57 0.85 -13.07
N VAL A 16 20.37 0.89 -13.70
CA VAL A 16 19.63 2.15 -13.86
C VAL A 16 19.25 2.71 -12.49
N TYR A 17 18.81 1.86 -11.55
CA TYR A 17 18.45 2.30 -10.22
C TYR A 17 19.64 2.87 -9.44
N ARG A 18 20.81 2.26 -9.57
CA ARG A 18 22.08 2.80 -9.03
C ARG A 18 22.37 4.20 -9.59
N GLY A 19 22.16 4.39 -10.88
CA GLY A 19 22.30 5.72 -11.51
C GLY A 19 21.31 6.74 -10.96
N LEU A 20 20.07 6.35 -10.68
CA LEU A 20 19.05 7.22 -10.08
C LEU A 20 19.46 7.69 -8.68
N LEU A 21 20.05 6.81 -7.86
CA LEU A 21 20.56 7.17 -6.52
C LEU A 21 21.66 8.23 -6.58
N GLY A 22 22.39 8.33 -7.70
CA GLY A 22 23.43 9.36 -7.92
C GLY A 22 22.88 10.73 -8.29
N ILE A 23 21.58 10.87 -8.56
CA ILE A 23 20.98 12.16 -8.93
C ILE A 23 20.55 12.91 -7.67
N GLU A 24 21.33 13.92 -7.28
CA GLU A 24 21.16 14.67 -6.02
C GLU A 24 19.73 15.19 -5.79
N ARG A 25 19.07 15.67 -6.85
CA ARG A 25 17.72 16.25 -6.78
C ARG A 25 16.60 15.20 -6.63
N LEU A 26 16.89 13.92 -6.86
CA LEU A 26 15.94 12.86 -6.59
C LEU A 26 16.02 12.50 -5.10
N ILE A 27 14.92 12.65 -4.39
CA ILE A 27 14.82 12.33 -2.96
C ILE A 27 14.21 10.95 -2.68
N GLY A 28 13.62 10.32 -3.68
CA GLY A 28 12.98 9.01 -3.53
C GLY A 28 12.44 8.46 -4.83
N SER A 29 12.01 7.22 -4.79
CA SER A 29 11.35 6.52 -5.91
C SER A 29 10.22 5.64 -5.41
N LYS A 30 9.10 5.61 -6.17
CA LYS A 30 8.02 4.66 -5.91
C LYS A 30 8.31 3.32 -6.58
N HIS A 31 8.29 2.25 -5.80
CA HIS A 31 8.35 0.88 -6.27
C HIS A 31 6.93 0.32 -6.41
N SER A 32 6.41 0.28 -7.65
CA SER A 32 5.04 -0.18 -7.95
C SER A 32 4.98 -1.61 -8.51
N SER A 33 6.09 -2.33 -8.50
CA SER A 33 6.14 -3.75 -8.84
C SER A 33 5.61 -4.59 -7.68
N LEU A 34 4.99 -5.74 -8.00
CA LEU A 34 4.61 -6.74 -7.01
C LEU A 34 5.80 -7.64 -6.57
N ASN A 35 6.98 -7.39 -7.11
CA ASN A 35 8.18 -8.15 -6.83
C ASN A 35 8.88 -7.62 -5.56
N ARG A 36 8.61 -8.25 -4.42
CA ARG A 36 9.18 -7.90 -3.11
C ARG A 36 10.71 -8.08 -3.06
N GLU A 37 11.24 -9.09 -3.74
CA GLU A 37 12.69 -9.33 -3.78
C GLU A 37 13.42 -8.16 -4.45
N LEU A 38 12.88 -7.66 -5.57
CA LEU A 38 13.44 -6.49 -6.24
C LEU A 38 13.35 -5.23 -5.37
N GLU A 39 12.27 -5.06 -4.63
CA GLU A 39 12.13 -3.95 -3.69
C GLU A 39 13.19 -4.03 -2.60
N TRP A 40 13.39 -5.20 -2.02
CA TRP A 40 14.42 -5.44 -1.01
C TRP A 40 15.84 -5.18 -1.55
N GLN A 41 16.15 -5.64 -2.76
CA GLN A 41 17.42 -5.32 -3.40
C GLN A 41 17.65 -3.82 -3.56
N ARG A 42 16.58 -3.06 -3.86
CA ARG A 42 16.64 -1.59 -3.93
C ARG A 42 16.87 -0.95 -2.56
N LEU A 43 16.27 -1.49 -1.51
CA LEU A 43 16.55 -1.04 -0.14
C LEU A 43 17.99 -1.27 0.25
N LEU A 44 18.55 -2.46 0.00
CA LEU A 44 19.95 -2.76 0.26
C LEU A 44 20.90 -1.81 -0.50
N LEU A 45 20.60 -1.55 -1.78
CA LEU A 45 21.38 -0.64 -2.59
C LEU A 45 21.28 0.82 -2.10
N ARG A 46 20.09 1.24 -1.65
CA ARG A 46 19.86 2.53 -1.03
C ARG A 46 20.70 2.68 0.24
N ASP A 47 20.66 1.67 1.12
CA ASP A 47 21.39 1.68 2.39
C ASP A 47 22.93 1.75 2.17
N GLU A 48 23.43 1.12 1.10
CA GLU A 48 24.83 1.18 0.72
C GLU A 48 25.27 2.55 0.18
N LEU A 49 24.45 3.16 -0.67
CA LEU A 49 24.87 4.31 -1.48
C LEU A 49 24.30 5.65 -1.04
N ARG A 50 23.08 5.64 -0.51
CA ARG A 50 22.35 6.87 -0.17
C ARG A 50 21.23 6.60 0.85
N PRO A 51 21.57 6.41 2.13
CA PRO A 51 20.62 6.00 3.18
C PRO A 51 19.41 6.94 3.35
N GLU A 52 19.57 8.23 3.02
CA GLU A 52 18.49 9.22 3.10
C GLU A 52 17.48 9.16 1.93
N PHE A 53 17.73 8.32 0.91
CA PHE A 53 16.85 8.21 -0.24
C PHE A 53 15.62 7.36 0.09
N HIS A 54 14.42 7.87 -0.18
CA HIS A 54 13.18 7.16 0.11
C HIS A 54 12.85 6.09 -0.95
N VAL A 55 12.55 4.89 -0.50
CA VAL A 55 11.97 3.83 -1.32
C VAL A 55 10.52 3.65 -0.89
N PHE A 56 9.59 4.18 -1.68
CA PHE A 56 8.17 4.09 -1.37
C PHE A 56 7.60 2.80 -1.97
N THR A 57 7.21 1.84 -1.14
CA THR A 57 6.43 0.71 -1.66
C THR A 57 5.11 1.22 -2.25
N GLY A 58 4.78 0.73 -3.43
CA GLY A 58 3.48 0.93 -4.09
C GLY A 58 2.71 -0.39 -4.19
N ASN A 59 3.16 -1.41 -3.46
CA ASN A 59 2.59 -2.74 -3.47
C ASN A 59 1.57 -2.88 -2.33
N ASP A 60 0.30 -2.67 -2.63
CA ASP A 60 -0.82 -2.79 -1.69
C ASP A 60 -0.96 -4.22 -1.09
N LEU A 61 -0.27 -5.19 -1.67
CA LEU A 61 -0.23 -6.59 -1.20
C LEU A 61 1.01 -6.91 -0.35
N ALA A 62 1.85 -5.91 -0.03
CA ALA A 62 3.07 -6.08 0.75
C ALA A 62 3.36 -4.84 1.61
N ILE A 63 2.39 -4.44 2.43
CA ILE A 63 2.52 -3.26 3.30
C ILE A 63 3.50 -3.49 4.45
N ASP A 64 3.88 -4.72 4.71
CA ASP A 64 4.90 -5.13 5.66
C ASP A 64 6.33 -4.77 5.23
N MET A 65 6.54 -4.27 4.01
CA MET A 65 7.85 -3.80 3.56
C MET A 65 8.40 -2.64 4.39
N VAL A 66 7.57 -1.96 5.17
CA VAL A 66 8.02 -0.98 6.18
C VAL A 66 8.98 -1.59 7.20
N MET A 67 8.83 -2.87 7.53
CA MET A 67 9.73 -3.60 8.44
C MET A 67 11.16 -3.73 7.88
N TYR A 68 11.31 -3.61 6.57
CA TYR A 68 12.59 -3.67 5.85
C TYR A 68 13.13 -2.29 5.47
N GLY A 69 12.48 -1.22 5.94
CA GLY A 69 12.91 0.15 5.71
C GLY A 69 12.30 0.83 4.46
N SER A 70 11.25 0.26 3.86
CA SER A 70 10.45 1.01 2.88
C SER A 70 9.61 2.07 3.58
N ASP A 71 9.53 3.24 2.95
CA ASP A 71 8.36 4.11 3.11
C ASP A 71 7.19 3.55 2.29
N TYR A 72 6.04 4.23 2.26
CA TYR A 72 4.94 3.80 1.41
C TYR A 72 4.22 4.94 0.70
N LEU A 73 3.72 4.64 -0.48
CA LEU A 73 2.81 5.47 -1.26
C LEU A 73 1.76 4.55 -1.89
N LEU A 74 0.83 4.08 -1.06
CA LEU A 74 -0.12 3.01 -1.33
C LEU A 74 -1.52 3.55 -1.57
N GLY A 75 -2.27 2.90 -2.47
CA GLY A 75 -3.70 3.09 -2.58
C GLY A 75 -4.43 2.68 -1.30
N LEU A 76 -4.00 1.59 -0.67
CA LEU A 76 -4.59 1.05 0.56
C LEU A 76 -4.50 2.04 1.73
N SER A 77 -3.44 2.84 1.84
CA SER A 77 -3.31 3.80 2.94
C SER A 77 -4.40 4.88 2.94
N THR A 78 -5.09 5.09 1.83
CA THR A 78 -6.22 6.03 1.75
C THR A 78 -7.51 5.51 2.38
N PHE A 79 -7.61 4.21 2.65
CA PHE A 79 -8.79 3.61 3.30
C PHE A 79 -8.85 3.96 4.81
N ALA A 80 -7.69 3.93 5.47
CA ALA A 80 -7.59 4.12 6.91
C ALA A 80 -6.27 4.81 7.28
N PRO A 81 -6.06 6.09 6.88
CA PRO A 81 -4.79 6.79 7.10
C PRO A 81 -4.43 6.92 8.59
N ASP A 82 -5.44 7.05 9.45
CA ASP A 82 -5.30 7.08 10.90
C ASP A 82 -4.78 5.76 11.48
N VAL A 83 -5.27 4.62 10.95
CA VAL A 83 -4.81 3.28 11.38
C VAL A 83 -3.38 3.02 10.88
N PHE A 84 -3.06 3.44 9.65
CA PHE A 84 -1.69 3.39 9.15
C PHE A 84 -0.74 4.21 10.03
N ALA A 85 -1.13 5.42 10.43
CA ALA A 85 -0.32 6.25 11.33
C ALA A 85 -0.11 5.58 12.70
N ARG A 86 -1.14 4.95 13.27
CA ARG A 86 -1.02 4.18 14.54
C ARG A 86 -0.09 2.97 14.38
N ARG A 87 -0.23 2.24 13.27
CA ARG A 87 0.65 1.12 12.93
C ARG A 87 2.12 1.56 12.89
N ASP A 88 2.40 2.66 12.20
CA ASP A 88 3.74 3.18 12.04
C ASP A 88 4.33 3.69 13.36
N ALA A 89 3.50 4.33 14.20
CA ALA A 89 3.91 4.72 15.55
C ALA A 89 4.24 3.50 16.42
N ALA A 90 3.44 2.43 16.34
CA ALA A 90 3.71 1.18 17.04
C ALA A 90 5.03 0.55 16.56
N TRP A 91 5.28 0.51 15.24
CA TRP A 91 6.55 0.03 14.69
C TRP A 91 7.76 0.81 15.22
N ALA A 92 7.68 2.15 15.16
CA ALA A 92 8.75 3.02 15.66
C ALA A 92 9.03 2.86 17.16
N ALA A 93 7.99 2.53 17.93
CA ALA A 93 8.10 2.28 19.38
C ALA A 93 8.52 0.84 19.75
N GLY A 94 8.61 -0.08 18.77
CA GLY A 94 8.80 -1.51 19.04
C GLY A 94 7.59 -2.16 19.73
N ASP A 95 6.39 -1.58 19.57
CA ASP A 95 5.15 -2.09 20.18
C ASP A 95 4.60 -3.26 19.35
N PRO A 96 4.38 -4.44 19.94
CA PRO A 96 3.80 -5.59 19.25
C PRO A 96 2.41 -5.36 18.66
N ALA A 97 1.67 -4.33 19.08
CA ALA A 97 0.42 -3.92 18.44
C ALA A 97 0.56 -3.63 16.95
N PHE A 98 1.79 -3.35 16.48
CA PHE A 98 2.09 -3.24 15.05
C PHE A 98 1.59 -4.44 14.25
N TYR A 99 1.85 -5.66 14.73
CA TYR A 99 1.55 -6.88 13.98
C TYR A 99 0.05 -7.07 13.75
N GLU A 100 -0.76 -6.85 14.77
CA GLU A 100 -2.21 -6.96 14.66
C GLU A 100 -2.79 -5.92 13.69
N LEU A 101 -2.36 -4.65 13.82
CA LEU A 101 -2.77 -3.58 12.91
C LEU A 101 -2.34 -3.86 11.47
N ASN A 102 -1.10 -4.33 11.29
CA ASN A 102 -0.57 -4.68 9.96
C ASN A 102 -1.34 -5.82 9.32
N ASP A 103 -1.69 -6.86 10.07
CA ASP A 103 -2.41 -8.01 9.56
C ASP A 103 -3.83 -7.64 9.10
N TRP A 104 -4.56 -6.85 9.86
CA TRP A 104 -5.88 -6.37 9.46
C TRP A 104 -5.82 -5.45 8.24
N LEU A 105 -4.86 -4.54 8.18
CA LEU A 105 -4.65 -3.69 7.01
C LEU A 105 -4.22 -4.51 5.79
N GLN A 106 -3.38 -5.54 5.96
CA GLN A 106 -2.98 -6.40 4.86
C GLN A 106 -4.15 -7.28 4.38
N TYR A 107 -5.00 -7.77 5.29
CA TYR A 107 -6.23 -8.49 4.91
C TYR A 107 -7.17 -7.58 4.12
N LEU A 108 -7.34 -6.33 4.54
CA LEU A 108 -8.07 -5.32 3.77
C LEU A 108 -7.47 -5.16 2.36
N GLY A 109 -6.14 -5.11 2.24
CA GLY A 109 -5.43 -5.03 0.96
C GLY A 109 -5.73 -6.23 0.06
N PHE A 110 -5.63 -7.45 0.57
CA PHE A 110 -5.92 -8.66 -0.19
C PHE A 110 -7.37 -8.72 -0.68
N LEU A 111 -8.31 -8.31 0.13
CA LEU A 111 -9.72 -8.24 -0.26
C LEU A 111 -9.94 -7.21 -1.36
N THR A 112 -9.41 -6.00 -1.19
CA THR A 112 -9.80 -4.84 -1.99
C THR A 112 -9.01 -4.72 -3.30
N PHE A 113 -7.76 -5.18 -3.35
CA PHE A 113 -6.90 -5.15 -4.54
C PHE A 113 -6.90 -6.45 -5.36
N ARG A 114 -7.80 -7.40 -5.05
CA ARG A 114 -7.99 -8.58 -5.89
C ARG A 114 -8.55 -8.21 -7.28
N PRO A 115 -8.38 -9.06 -8.31
CA PRO A 115 -8.96 -8.80 -9.63
C PRO A 115 -10.49 -8.63 -9.61
N PRO A 116 -11.05 -7.74 -10.44
CA PRO A 116 -10.34 -6.74 -11.24
C PRO A 116 -9.76 -5.62 -10.36
N VAL A 117 -8.45 -5.38 -10.45
CA VAL A 117 -7.77 -4.43 -9.57
C VAL A 117 -8.42 -3.03 -9.54
N PRO A 118 -8.85 -2.42 -10.68
CA PRO A 118 -9.47 -1.10 -10.66
C PRO A 118 -10.73 -0.99 -9.79
N ALA A 119 -11.36 -2.12 -9.41
CA ALA A 119 -12.51 -2.14 -8.52
C ALA A 119 -12.16 -1.79 -7.05
N TYR A 120 -10.86 -1.66 -6.71
CA TYR A 120 -10.46 -1.17 -5.38
C TYR A 120 -11.07 0.19 -5.05
N LYS A 121 -11.35 1.02 -6.05
CA LYS A 121 -12.01 2.32 -5.88
C LYS A 121 -13.42 2.18 -5.27
N HIS A 122 -14.18 1.18 -5.73
CA HIS A 122 -15.48 0.88 -5.13
C HIS A 122 -15.33 0.30 -3.72
N SER A 123 -14.36 -0.60 -3.52
CA SER A 123 -14.03 -1.10 -2.16
C SER A 123 -13.69 0.04 -1.21
N ALA A 124 -12.91 1.03 -1.65
CA ALA A 124 -12.55 2.20 -0.87
C ALA A 124 -13.79 3.03 -0.49
N ALA A 125 -14.68 3.30 -1.45
CA ALA A 125 -15.91 4.03 -1.20
C ALA A 125 -16.82 3.30 -0.20
N MET A 126 -17.00 1.98 -0.37
CA MET A 126 -17.76 1.15 0.58
C MET A 126 -17.14 1.20 1.99
N PHE A 127 -15.83 1.07 2.10
CA PHE A 127 -15.12 1.06 3.36
C PHE A 127 -15.18 2.41 4.08
N LEU A 128 -14.94 3.51 3.37
CA LEU A 128 -15.02 4.87 3.92
C LEU A 128 -16.45 5.21 4.38
N LYS A 129 -17.48 4.73 3.66
CA LYS A 129 -18.86 4.87 4.07
C LYS A 129 -19.16 4.08 5.36
N LEU A 130 -18.67 2.84 5.46
CA LEU A 130 -18.81 2.03 6.68
C LEU A 130 -18.13 2.69 7.89
N ARG A 131 -17.05 3.43 7.67
CA ARG A 131 -16.38 4.24 8.70
C ARG A 131 -17.06 5.59 8.96
N GLY A 132 -18.14 5.92 8.25
CA GLY A 132 -18.83 7.19 8.41
C GLY A 132 -18.11 8.43 7.88
N GLN A 133 -17.08 8.23 7.05
CA GLN A 133 -16.24 9.32 6.51
C GLN A 133 -16.81 9.94 5.24
N ILE A 134 -17.67 9.19 4.52
CA ILE A 134 -18.42 9.68 3.36
C ILE A 134 -19.87 9.19 3.41
N GLU A 135 -20.78 9.93 2.80
CA GLU A 135 -22.21 9.60 2.78
C GLU A 135 -22.58 8.60 1.67
N CYS A 136 -21.84 8.62 0.57
CA CYS A 136 -22.17 7.89 -0.64
C CYS A 136 -20.98 7.05 -1.11
N ASP A 137 -21.25 5.80 -1.49
CA ASP A 137 -20.26 4.86 -1.99
C ASP A 137 -20.39 4.58 -3.50
N HIS A 138 -21.14 5.39 -4.22
CA HIS A 138 -21.26 5.28 -5.67
C HIS A 138 -19.93 5.64 -6.35
N THR A 139 -19.59 4.86 -7.36
CA THR A 139 -18.45 5.13 -8.23
C THR A 139 -18.94 5.49 -9.64
N HIS A 140 -18.04 5.97 -10.49
CA HIS A 140 -18.35 6.28 -11.87
C HIS A 140 -18.98 5.04 -12.56
N PRO A 141 -20.07 5.18 -13.36
CA PRO A 141 -20.80 4.06 -13.96
C PRO A 141 -19.94 3.10 -14.81
N GLN A 142 -18.84 3.60 -15.39
CA GLN A 142 -17.91 2.78 -16.18
C GLN A 142 -16.81 2.12 -15.32
N SER A 143 -16.74 2.43 -14.01
CA SER A 143 -15.78 1.78 -13.12
C SER A 143 -16.27 0.39 -12.74
N PRO A 144 -15.38 -0.61 -12.69
CA PRO A 144 -15.77 -1.92 -12.20
C PRO A 144 -16.19 -1.84 -10.73
N GLY A 145 -17.31 -2.48 -10.41
CA GLY A 145 -17.84 -2.56 -9.06
C GLY A 145 -17.40 -3.83 -8.31
N ARG A 146 -17.72 -3.87 -7.03
CA ARG A 146 -17.60 -5.05 -6.16
C ARG A 146 -18.99 -5.59 -5.84
N PRO A 147 -19.11 -6.90 -5.58
CA PRO A 147 -20.37 -7.48 -5.15
C PRO A 147 -20.78 -6.96 -3.77
N GLU A 148 -22.08 -6.91 -3.52
CA GLU A 148 -22.63 -6.42 -2.24
C GLU A 148 -22.14 -7.27 -1.04
N SER A 149 -21.86 -8.56 -1.26
CA SER A 149 -21.29 -9.46 -0.24
C SER A 149 -19.96 -8.98 0.35
N ASP A 150 -19.19 -8.14 -0.39
CA ASP A 150 -17.96 -7.57 0.14
C ASP A 150 -18.23 -6.63 1.32
N ARG A 151 -19.41 -6.01 1.36
CA ARG A 151 -19.78 -5.06 2.41
C ARG A 151 -19.77 -5.69 3.80
N ASP A 152 -20.19 -6.94 3.92
CA ASP A 152 -20.19 -7.63 5.20
C ASP A 152 -18.76 -7.94 5.67
N ILE A 153 -17.89 -8.32 4.75
CA ILE A 153 -16.48 -8.56 5.06
C ILE A 153 -15.80 -7.23 5.44
N LEU A 154 -16.05 -6.16 4.68
CA LEU A 154 -15.51 -4.83 4.99
C LEU A 154 -16.00 -4.31 6.34
N ARG A 155 -17.27 -4.55 6.70
CA ARG A 155 -17.83 -4.18 8.01
C ARG A 155 -17.09 -4.93 9.13
N HIS A 156 -16.89 -6.23 8.96
CA HIS A 156 -16.12 -7.01 9.93
C HIS A 156 -14.71 -6.46 10.11
N ILE A 157 -14.02 -6.08 9.02
CA ILE A 157 -12.70 -5.45 9.13
C ILE A 157 -12.77 -4.11 9.88
N VAL A 158 -13.77 -3.27 9.60
CA VAL A 158 -13.96 -1.99 10.33
C VAL A 158 -14.13 -2.21 11.83
N GLU A 159 -14.85 -3.25 12.24
CA GLU A 159 -15.05 -3.61 13.65
C GLU A 159 -13.77 -4.04 14.37
N GLN A 160 -12.76 -4.53 13.63
CA GLN A 160 -11.47 -4.94 14.18
C GLN A 160 -10.45 -3.79 14.24
N LEU A 161 -10.68 -2.73 13.47
CA LEU A 161 -9.78 -1.59 13.44
C LEU A 161 -10.14 -0.58 14.55
N PRO A 162 -9.14 0.17 15.07
CA PRO A 162 -9.41 1.25 16.01
C PRO A 162 -10.41 2.26 15.42
N ALA A 163 -11.27 2.79 16.25
CA ALA A 163 -12.17 3.87 15.86
C ALA A 163 -11.38 5.10 15.36
N ALA A 164 -11.99 5.78 14.38
CA ALA A 164 -11.42 6.99 13.80
C ALA A 164 -11.41 8.17 14.79
#